data_cdcffaeef9d2f32d7d9c306b4b575f5c
#
_entry.id   cdcffaeef9d2f32d7d9c306b4b575f5c
#
_cell.length_a   1.000
_cell.length_b   1.000
_cell.length_c   1.000
_cell.angle_alpha   90.00
_cell.angle_beta   90.00
_cell.angle_gamma   90.00
#
_symmetry.space_group_name_H-M   'P 1'
#
loop_
_entity.id
_entity.type
_entity.pdbx_description
1 polymer ?
#
loop_
_entity_poly.entity_id
_entity_poly.type
_entity_poly.pdbx_seq_one_letter_code
_entity_poly.pdbx_strand_id
1 'polypeptide(L)'
;LFNKVEGHPGAFGCEIDFENTNKLFSLLSTMRKIDEPTYHVYNVYDANQIHDQIIKNVAKWDAIWGNTVSEPIFLIKNIPCNKYNLYLLGSKQNKIEFTYHNIKFVKQTRGSSLASLYKEIISIGDNFEFDIVGRFSIDYKSGKAAQVIVEDWMFYKSNKVQGFFG
;
A
#
# COMPACT_ATOMS: atom_id res chain seq x y z
N LEU A 1 16.45 -28.87 15.64
CA LEU A 1 15.52 -27.84 16.11
C LEU A 1 14.10 -28.09 15.62
N PHE A 2 13.92 -28.50 14.36
CA PHE A 2 12.63 -28.78 13.76
C PHE A 2 12.45 -30.28 13.52
N ASN A 3 11.32 -30.82 13.99
CA ASN A 3 10.94 -32.21 13.73
C ASN A 3 10.27 -32.36 12.38
N LYS A 4 9.55 -31.31 11.97
CA LYS A 4 8.88 -31.24 10.66
C LYS A 4 8.81 -29.81 10.18
N VAL A 5 8.97 -29.59 8.87
CA VAL A 5 8.76 -28.31 8.21
C VAL A 5 7.97 -28.55 6.95
N GLU A 6 6.84 -27.86 6.80
CA GLU A 6 5.97 -27.92 5.61
C GLU A 6 5.58 -26.52 5.21
N GLY A 7 5.48 -26.25 3.90
CA GLY A 7 5.01 -24.96 3.42
C GLY A 7 5.54 -24.60 2.01
N HIS A 8 5.45 -23.33 1.71
CA HIS A 8 5.89 -22.72 0.45
C HIS A 8 6.65 -21.40 0.76
N PRO A 9 7.32 -20.75 -0.20
CA PRO A 9 8.18 -19.59 0.05
C PRO A 9 7.54 -18.42 0.82
N GLY A 10 6.21 -18.29 0.82
CA GLY A 10 5.50 -17.22 1.53
C GLY A 10 4.91 -17.60 2.90
N ALA A 11 4.84 -18.88 3.24
CA ALA A 11 4.34 -19.33 4.54
C ALA A 11 4.71 -20.79 4.80
N PHE A 12 5.20 -21.08 5.98
CA PHE A 12 5.51 -22.45 6.40
C PHE A 12 5.02 -22.72 7.83
N GLY A 13 4.70 -23.99 8.10
CA GLY A 13 4.49 -24.52 9.43
C GLY A 13 5.65 -25.39 9.85
N CYS A 14 5.97 -25.39 11.12
CA CYS A 14 6.98 -26.27 11.67
C CYS A 14 6.51 -26.91 12.97
N GLU A 15 6.99 -28.11 13.22
CA GLU A 15 6.83 -28.83 14.47
C GLU A 15 8.18 -28.85 15.19
N ILE A 16 8.18 -28.43 16.45
CA ILE A 16 9.37 -28.41 17.32
C ILE A 16 9.01 -28.91 18.68
N ASP A 17 9.97 -29.51 19.40
CA ASP A 17 9.81 -29.85 20.81
C ASP A 17 9.72 -28.58 21.67
N PHE A 18 8.88 -28.63 22.68
CA PHE A 18 8.63 -27.50 23.58
C PHE A 18 9.92 -26.90 24.18
N GLU A 19 10.88 -27.73 24.54
CA GLU A 19 12.21 -27.31 25.06
C GLU A 19 13.04 -26.49 24.05
N ASN A 20 12.77 -26.61 22.77
CA ASN A 20 13.45 -25.89 21.72
C ASN A 20 12.79 -24.52 21.35
N THR A 21 11.65 -24.18 21.97
CA THR A 21 10.89 -22.95 21.67
C THR A 21 11.74 -21.71 21.92
N ASN A 22 12.49 -21.65 23.03
CA ASN A 22 13.36 -20.51 23.33
C ASN A 22 14.51 -20.36 22.34
N LYS A 23 15.05 -21.47 21.83
CA LYS A 23 16.07 -21.45 20.78
C LYS A 23 15.50 -20.93 19.47
N LEU A 24 14.27 -21.30 19.13
CA LEU A 24 13.58 -20.77 17.94
C LEU A 24 13.40 -19.26 18.06
N PHE A 25 12.89 -18.75 19.17
CA PHE A 25 12.70 -17.31 19.37
C PHE A 25 14.03 -16.54 19.33
N SER A 26 15.11 -17.07 19.92
CA SER A 26 16.45 -16.49 19.79
C SER A 26 16.92 -16.43 18.33
N LEU A 27 16.77 -17.52 17.59
CA LEU A 27 17.11 -17.59 16.16
C LEU A 27 16.28 -16.58 15.35
N LEU A 28 14.97 -16.54 15.54
CA LEU A 28 14.08 -15.59 14.85
C LEU A 28 14.43 -14.15 15.19
N SER A 29 14.85 -13.84 16.41
CA SER A 29 15.27 -12.49 16.78
C SER A 29 16.60 -12.07 16.14
N THR A 30 17.51 -13.01 15.89
CA THR A 30 18.78 -12.76 15.18
C THR A 30 18.59 -12.72 13.66
N MET A 31 17.61 -13.45 13.14
CA MET A 31 17.25 -13.48 11.72
C MET A 31 16.41 -12.26 11.26
N ARG A 32 15.98 -11.39 12.18
CA ARG A 32 15.28 -10.15 11.85
C ARG A 32 16.23 -9.09 11.26
N LYS A 33 16.83 -9.37 10.14
CA LYS A 33 16.84 -8.41 9.05
C LYS A 33 15.45 -8.49 8.44
N ILE A 34 14.58 -7.58 8.82
CA ILE A 34 13.43 -7.27 8.01
C ILE A 34 14.07 -6.72 6.73
N ASP A 35 14.17 -7.55 5.71
CA ASP A 35 14.48 -7.06 4.38
C ASP A 35 13.37 -6.06 4.09
N GLU A 36 13.76 -4.82 3.77
CA GLU A 36 12.79 -3.82 3.35
C GLU A 36 11.97 -4.44 2.22
N PRO A 37 10.64 -4.30 2.23
CA PRO A 37 9.80 -4.94 1.23
C PRO A 37 10.25 -4.50 -0.16
N THR A 38 10.66 -5.45 -0.97
CA THR A 38 11.06 -5.20 -2.36
C THR A 38 9.86 -5.43 -3.26
N TYR A 39 9.49 -4.42 -4.05
CA TYR A 39 8.38 -4.49 -4.99
C TYR A 39 8.91 -4.57 -6.42
N HIS A 40 8.49 -5.58 -7.17
CA HIS A 40 8.67 -5.64 -8.62
C HIS A 40 7.50 -4.92 -9.28
N VAL A 41 7.73 -3.70 -9.72
CA VAL A 41 6.68 -2.89 -10.34
C VAL A 41 6.66 -3.08 -11.86
N TYR A 42 5.46 -3.18 -12.43
CA TYR A 42 5.25 -3.33 -13.87
C TYR A 42 5.59 -2.03 -14.61
N ASN A 43 5.26 -0.88 -14.04
CA ASN A 43 5.58 0.43 -14.60
C ASN A 43 5.67 1.48 -13.49
N VAL A 44 6.34 2.59 -13.81
CA VAL A 44 6.47 3.77 -12.95
C VAL A 44 5.82 4.94 -13.67
N TYR A 45 4.92 5.64 -12.97
CA TYR A 45 4.29 6.86 -13.43
C TYR A 45 4.68 8.03 -12.54
N ASP A 46 4.84 9.21 -13.10
CA ASP A 46 4.77 10.45 -12.33
C ASP A 46 3.30 10.88 -12.17
N ALA A 47 2.98 11.67 -11.13
CA ALA A 47 1.61 12.08 -10.84
C ALA A 47 0.91 12.77 -12.03
N ASN A 48 1.63 13.51 -12.84
CA ASN A 48 1.08 14.18 -14.02
C ASN A 48 0.81 13.24 -15.22
N GLN A 49 1.30 12.02 -15.17
CA GLN A 49 1.15 11.03 -16.24
C GLN A 49 -0.01 10.06 -15.95
N ILE A 50 -0.45 9.97 -14.69
CA ILE A 50 -1.50 9.03 -14.32
C ILE A 50 -2.88 9.65 -14.55
N HIS A 51 -3.74 8.91 -15.27
CA HIS A 51 -5.12 9.31 -15.57
C HIS A 51 -6.06 8.14 -15.25
N ASP A 52 -7.30 8.45 -14.93
CA ASP A 52 -8.34 7.47 -14.62
C ASP A 52 -8.51 6.40 -15.72
N GLN A 53 -8.35 6.79 -16.99
CA GLN A 53 -8.44 5.87 -18.13
C GLN A 53 -7.33 4.81 -18.14
N ILE A 54 -6.10 5.16 -17.73
CA ILE A 54 -5.00 4.19 -17.60
C ILE A 54 -5.38 3.12 -16.58
N ILE A 55 -5.87 3.56 -15.40
CA ILE A 55 -6.28 2.66 -14.33
C ILE A 55 -7.42 1.75 -14.80
N LYS A 56 -8.47 2.30 -15.41
CA LYS A 56 -9.61 1.55 -15.92
C LYS A 56 -9.23 0.53 -17.00
N ASN A 57 -8.28 0.90 -17.87
CA ASN A 57 -7.79 0.00 -18.92
C ASN A 57 -7.04 -1.22 -18.37
N VAL A 58 -6.33 -1.09 -17.27
CA VAL A 58 -5.68 -2.21 -16.59
C VAL A 58 -6.70 -2.99 -15.75
N ALA A 59 -7.49 -2.28 -14.93
CA ALA A 59 -8.40 -2.89 -13.98
C ALA A 59 -9.55 -3.67 -14.62
N LYS A 60 -9.90 -3.45 -15.89
CA LYS A 60 -10.89 -4.27 -16.62
C LYS A 60 -10.46 -5.73 -16.78
N TRP A 61 -9.19 -6.03 -16.60
CA TRP A 61 -8.62 -7.37 -16.72
C TRP A 61 -8.47 -8.08 -15.37
N ASP A 62 -9.08 -7.58 -14.30
CA ASP A 62 -9.00 -8.13 -12.95
C ASP A 62 -9.36 -9.63 -12.86
N ALA A 63 -10.26 -10.09 -13.72
CA ALA A 63 -10.66 -11.49 -13.78
C ALA A 63 -9.57 -12.47 -14.23
N ILE A 64 -8.48 -11.99 -14.86
CA ILE A 64 -7.39 -12.85 -15.30
C ILE A 64 -6.27 -12.99 -14.26
N TRP A 65 -6.24 -12.11 -13.26
CA TRP A 65 -5.25 -12.16 -12.20
C TRP A 65 -5.58 -13.28 -11.21
N GLY A 66 -4.58 -14.03 -10.80
CA GLY A 66 -4.78 -15.13 -9.86
C GLY A 66 -3.55 -16.03 -9.72
N ASN A 67 -3.76 -17.30 -9.46
CA ASN A 67 -2.69 -18.24 -9.11
C ASN A 67 -1.57 -18.37 -10.12
N THR A 68 -1.85 -18.16 -11.41
CA THR A 68 -0.88 -18.34 -12.50
C THR A 68 -0.43 -17.02 -13.11
N VAL A 69 -1.19 -15.95 -12.96
CA VAL A 69 -0.88 -14.62 -13.49
C VAL A 69 -0.95 -13.62 -12.35
N SER A 70 0.20 -13.13 -11.91
CA SER A 70 0.27 -12.15 -10.82
C SER A 70 -0.37 -10.84 -11.23
N GLU A 71 -1.14 -10.25 -10.32
CA GLU A 71 -1.69 -8.92 -10.51
C GLU A 71 -0.55 -7.88 -10.60
N PRO A 72 -0.55 -6.99 -11.60
CA PRO A 72 0.52 -6.01 -11.77
C PRO A 72 0.49 -4.96 -10.66
N ILE A 73 1.65 -4.62 -10.15
CA ILE A 73 1.89 -3.56 -9.18
C ILE A 73 2.53 -2.37 -9.90
N PHE A 74 2.13 -1.18 -9.55
CA PHE A 74 2.60 0.07 -10.15
C PHE A 74 3.18 1.00 -9.09
N LEU A 75 4.21 1.76 -9.44
CA LEU A 75 4.70 2.88 -8.65
C LEU A 75 4.20 4.18 -9.25
N ILE A 76 3.57 5.03 -8.45
CA ILE A 76 3.15 6.37 -8.84
C ILE A 76 3.86 7.35 -7.92
N LYS A 77 4.62 8.27 -8.50
CA LYS A 77 5.50 9.20 -7.78
C LYS A 77 4.94 10.60 -7.72
N ASN A 78 5.34 11.34 -6.68
CA ASN A 78 5.08 12.77 -6.53
C ASN A 78 3.58 13.14 -6.52
N ILE A 79 2.71 12.29 -5.96
CA ILE A 79 1.27 12.56 -5.88
C ILE A 79 1.02 13.62 -4.81
N PRO A 80 0.57 14.84 -5.20
CA PRO A 80 0.32 15.89 -4.22
C PRO A 80 -0.95 15.60 -3.43
N CYS A 81 -0.89 15.86 -2.15
CA CYS A 81 -2.03 15.79 -1.25
C CYS A 81 -1.92 16.89 -0.19
N ASN A 82 -3.04 17.28 0.38
CA ASN A 82 -3.06 18.14 1.56
C ASN A 82 -3.89 17.49 2.68
N LYS A 83 -3.68 17.94 3.90
CA LYS A 83 -4.32 17.37 5.10
C LYS A 83 -5.86 17.45 5.07
N TYR A 84 -6.44 18.38 4.33
CA TYR A 84 -7.90 18.55 4.24
C TYR A 84 -8.55 17.57 3.26
N ASN A 85 -7.76 17.00 2.35
CA ASN A 85 -8.21 16.01 1.38
C ASN A 85 -7.81 14.57 1.74
N LEU A 86 -7.18 14.38 2.89
CA LEU A 86 -6.82 13.08 3.43
C LEU A 86 -7.82 12.67 4.50
N TYR A 87 -8.46 11.53 4.35
CA TYR A 87 -9.53 11.07 5.24
C TYR A 87 -9.15 9.79 5.94
N LEU A 88 -9.35 9.75 7.26
CA LEU A 88 -9.27 8.53 8.06
C LEU A 88 -10.69 8.00 8.28
N LEU A 89 -10.99 6.82 7.76
CA LEU A 89 -12.32 6.26 7.64
C LEU A 89 -12.45 4.88 8.30
N GLY A 90 -13.71 4.45 8.45
CA GLY A 90 -14.08 3.17 9.05
C GLY A 90 -14.24 3.25 10.56
N SER A 91 -15.11 2.41 11.13
CA SER A 91 -15.38 2.36 12.58
C SER A 91 -14.14 2.01 13.41
N LYS A 92 -13.19 1.28 12.83
CA LYS A 92 -11.90 0.93 13.43
C LYS A 92 -10.76 1.87 13.00
N GLN A 93 -11.06 2.95 12.27
CA GLN A 93 -10.04 3.84 11.70
C GLN A 93 -8.97 3.08 10.89
N ASN A 94 -9.41 2.13 10.10
CA ASN A 94 -8.57 1.17 9.39
C ASN A 94 -8.47 1.44 7.89
N LYS A 95 -8.90 2.61 7.44
CA LYS A 95 -8.85 3.04 6.05
C LYS A 95 -8.39 4.50 5.97
N ILE A 96 -7.37 4.76 5.16
CA ILE A 96 -6.98 6.10 4.74
C ILE A 96 -7.31 6.25 3.26
N GLU A 97 -7.93 7.37 2.90
CA GLU A 97 -8.39 7.64 1.54
C GLU A 97 -8.12 9.09 1.16
N PHE A 98 -7.73 9.32 -0.08
CA PHE A 98 -7.71 10.64 -0.72
C PHE A 98 -7.96 10.52 -2.21
N THR A 99 -8.21 11.66 -2.87
CA THR A 99 -8.47 11.71 -4.32
C THR A 99 -7.51 12.67 -5.00
N TYR A 100 -6.97 12.26 -6.14
CA TYR A 100 -6.16 13.07 -7.03
C TYR A 100 -6.58 12.80 -8.49
N HIS A 101 -6.88 13.84 -9.26
CA HIS A 101 -7.32 13.75 -10.68
C HIS A 101 -8.45 12.72 -10.92
N ASN A 102 -9.48 12.71 -10.06
CA ASN A 102 -10.59 11.74 -10.07
C ASN A 102 -10.18 10.27 -9.83
N ILE A 103 -8.96 10.04 -9.39
CA ILE A 103 -8.46 8.74 -8.97
C ILE A 103 -8.51 8.67 -7.45
N LYS A 104 -9.17 7.65 -6.94
CA LYS A 104 -9.25 7.38 -5.51
C LYS A 104 -8.06 6.52 -5.07
N PHE A 105 -7.32 6.96 -4.07
CA PHE A 105 -6.22 6.20 -3.45
C PHE A 105 -6.69 5.67 -2.10
N VAL A 106 -6.56 4.38 -1.88
CA VAL A 106 -7.09 3.71 -0.68
C VAL A 106 -6.03 2.82 -0.05
N LYS A 107 -5.61 3.15 1.16
CA LYS A 107 -4.85 2.25 2.05
C LYS A 107 -5.79 1.67 3.08
N GLN A 108 -5.91 0.35 3.15
CA GLN A 108 -6.79 -0.31 4.10
C GLN A 108 -6.11 -1.50 4.76
N THR A 109 -6.37 -1.70 6.05
CA THR A 109 -5.94 -2.86 6.84
C THR A 109 -7.14 -3.69 7.27
N ARG A 110 -6.96 -5.01 7.45
CA ARG A 110 -8.05 -5.91 7.86
C ARG A 110 -8.37 -5.85 9.36
N GLY A 111 -7.48 -5.40 10.21
CA GLY A 111 -7.70 -5.48 11.67
C GLY A 111 -7.03 -4.38 12.48
N SER A 112 -5.96 -3.78 12.01
CA SER A 112 -5.22 -2.74 12.71
C SER A 112 -5.71 -1.35 12.33
N SER A 113 -5.72 -0.44 13.31
CA SER A 113 -6.01 0.98 13.08
C SER A 113 -4.85 1.65 12.34
N LEU A 114 -5.17 2.57 11.43
CA LEU A 114 -4.23 3.44 10.73
C LEU A 114 -4.12 4.84 11.38
N ALA A 115 -4.70 5.03 12.57
CA ALA A 115 -4.75 6.34 13.21
C ALA A 115 -3.35 6.92 13.54
N SER A 116 -2.40 6.08 13.95
CA SER A 116 -1.03 6.55 14.21
C SER A 116 -0.34 7.01 12.93
N LEU A 117 -0.46 6.21 11.87
CA LEU A 117 0.07 6.53 10.55
C LEU A 117 -0.56 7.82 9.97
N TYR A 118 -1.88 7.96 10.11
CA TYR A 118 -2.59 9.19 9.70
C TYR A 118 -2.04 10.43 10.43
N LYS A 119 -1.86 10.34 11.76
CA LYS A 119 -1.29 11.43 12.56
C LYS A 119 0.14 11.76 12.14
N GLU A 120 0.94 10.76 11.83
CA GLU A 120 2.30 10.95 11.31
C GLU A 120 2.29 11.73 10.00
N ILE A 121 1.45 11.32 9.03
CA ILE A 121 1.34 12.01 7.74
C ILE A 121 0.95 13.48 7.92
N ILE A 122 -0.10 13.77 8.67
CA ILE A 122 -0.57 15.17 8.86
C ILE A 122 0.39 16.02 9.69
N SER A 123 1.29 15.41 10.46
CA SER A 123 2.31 16.13 11.24
C SER A 123 3.43 16.74 10.38
N ILE A 124 3.59 16.28 9.14
CA ILE A 124 4.60 16.82 8.20
C ILE A 124 4.29 18.26 7.79
N GLY A 125 3.00 18.61 7.73
CA GLY A 125 2.53 19.93 7.36
C GLY A 125 1.19 19.88 6.63
N ASP A 126 0.79 21.02 6.06
CA ASP A 126 -0.49 21.12 5.37
C ASP A 126 -0.45 20.49 3.97
N ASN A 127 0.71 20.48 3.32
CA ASN A 127 0.93 19.93 1.99
C ASN A 127 2.08 18.93 1.99
N PHE A 128 1.85 17.79 1.41
CA PHE A 128 2.80 16.69 1.30
C PHE A 128 2.62 15.95 -0.04
N GLU A 129 3.58 15.12 -0.37
CA GLU A 129 3.56 14.29 -1.55
C GLU A 129 3.69 12.82 -1.15
N PHE A 130 3.11 11.95 -1.97
CA PHE A 130 3.23 10.50 -1.84
C PHE A 130 3.93 9.88 -3.03
N ASP A 131 4.82 8.93 -2.77
CA ASP A 131 5.19 7.88 -3.70
C ASP A 131 4.42 6.62 -3.30
N ILE A 132 3.61 6.08 -4.20
CA ILE A 132 2.67 5.01 -3.91
C ILE A 132 2.96 3.77 -4.75
N VAL A 133 3.14 2.65 -4.08
CA VAL A 133 3.10 1.32 -4.69
C VAL A 133 1.69 0.76 -4.51
N GLY A 134 1.05 0.35 -5.60
CA GLY A 134 -0.32 -0.12 -5.52
C GLY A 134 -0.82 -0.83 -6.78
N ARG A 135 -2.03 -1.37 -6.66
CA ARG A 135 -2.75 -2.07 -7.72
C ARG A 135 -3.87 -1.20 -8.26
N PHE A 136 -4.12 -1.31 -9.55
CA PHE A 136 -5.20 -0.58 -10.20
C PHE A 136 -6.52 -1.34 -10.07
N SER A 137 -7.58 -0.63 -9.74
CA SER A 137 -8.89 -1.20 -9.49
C SER A 137 -10.01 -0.27 -9.94
N ILE A 138 -11.25 -0.76 -9.92
CA ILE A 138 -12.46 0.02 -10.17
C ILE A 138 -13.34 -0.04 -8.93
N ASP A 139 -13.71 1.12 -8.39
CA ASP A 139 -14.69 1.20 -7.33
C ASP A 139 -16.11 1.15 -7.92
N TYR A 140 -16.69 -0.03 -8.01
CA TYR A 140 -18.03 -0.23 -8.54
C TYR A 140 -19.12 0.40 -7.68
N LYS A 141 -18.87 0.64 -6.39
CA LYS A 141 -19.83 1.27 -5.48
C LYS A 141 -19.95 2.77 -5.71
N SER A 142 -18.88 3.39 -6.17
CA SER A 142 -18.82 4.84 -6.45
C SER A 142 -18.91 5.15 -7.96
N GLY A 143 -19.82 4.47 -8.69
CA GLY A 143 -20.06 4.76 -10.10
C GLY A 143 -18.93 4.38 -11.04
N LYS A 144 -18.18 3.32 -10.74
CA LYS A 144 -17.02 2.84 -11.53
C LYS A 144 -15.84 3.85 -11.55
N ALA A 145 -15.59 4.47 -10.42
CA ALA A 145 -14.44 5.37 -10.26
C ALA A 145 -13.11 4.60 -10.36
N ALA A 146 -12.12 5.21 -10.96
CA ALA A 146 -10.75 4.68 -10.96
C ALA A 146 -10.19 4.70 -9.54
N GLN A 147 -9.56 3.59 -9.13
CA GLN A 147 -9.04 3.42 -7.79
C GLN A 147 -7.65 2.81 -7.81
N VAL A 148 -6.80 3.25 -6.89
CA VAL A 148 -5.53 2.60 -6.56
C VAL A 148 -5.64 2.01 -5.16
N ILE A 149 -5.50 0.70 -5.05
CA ILE A 149 -5.37 0.00 -3.77
C ILE A 149 -3.91 0.09 -3.37
N VAL A 150 -3.64 0.83 -2.31
CA VAL A 150 -2.28 1.12 -1.85
C VAL A 150 -1.72 -0.07 -1.09
N GLU A 151 -0.64 -0.68 -1.61
CA GLU A 151 0.13 -1.71 -0.92
C GLU A 151 1.11 -1.08 0.05
N ASP A 152 1.87 -0.09 -0.45
CA ASP A 152 2.84 0.65 0.33
C ASP A 152 2.97 2.08 -0.16
N TRP A 153 3.50 2.97 0.69
CA TRP A 153 3.76 4.35 0.33
C TRP A 153 4.91 4.96 1.11
N MET A 154 5.55 5.92 0.49
CA MET A 154 6.44 6.88 1.13
C MET A 154 5.77 8.24 1.07
N PHE A 155 5.93 9.08 2.10
CA PHE A 155 5.35 10.40 2.15
C PHE A 155 6.37 11.41 2.69
N TYR A 156 6.35 12.61 2.16
CA TYR A 156 7.32 13.65 2.46
C TYR A 156 6.71 15.04 2.27
N LYS A 157 7.34 16.04 2.90
CA LYS A 157 6.90 17.42 2.78
C LYS A 157 7.02 17.88 1.32
N SER A 158 5.94 18.47 0.77
CA SER A 158 6.00 19.04 -0.56
C SER A 158 6.93 20.25 -0.57
N ASN A 159 7.92 20.24 -1.44
CA ASN A 159 8.80 21.40 -1.66
C ASN A 159 8.21 22.36 -2.71
N LYS A 160 7.08 22.03 -3.32
CA LYS A 160 6.40 22.90 -4.29
C LYS A 160 5.60 23.93 -3.51
N VAL A 161 6.04 25.18 -3.55
CA VAL A 161 5.19 26.32 -3.18
C VAL A 161 4.03 26.29 -4.16
N GLN A 162 2.81 26.00 -3.69
CA GLN A 162 1.63 26.18 -4.52
C GLN A 162 1.54 27.66 -4.86
N GLY A 163 1.96 28.03 -6.07
CA GLY A 163 1.59 29.30 -6.65
C GLY A 163 0.07 29.30 -6.77
N PHE A 164 -0.56 30.16 -6.02
CA PHE A 164 -1.95 30.53 -6.24
C PHE A 164 -2.05 31.12 -7.65
N PHE A 165 -2.46 30.34 -8.62
CA PHE A 165 -3.03 30.85 -9.84
C PHE A 165 -4.54 30.77 -9.68
N GLY A 166 -5.13 31.98 -9.60
CA GLY A 166 -6.56 32.20 -9.55
C GLY A 166 -7.29 31.76 -10.83
#